data_274bd7d0fc9ba190ab6b9f2839cc7d82
#
_entry.id   274bd7d0fc9ba190ab6b9f2839cc7d82
#
_cell.length_a   1.000
_cell.length_b   1.000
_cell.length_c   1.000
_cell.angle_alpha   90.00
_cell.angle_beta   90.00
_cell.angle_gamma   90.00
#
_symmetry.space_group_name_H-M   'P 1'
#
loop_
_entity.id
_entity.type
_entity.pdbx_description
1 polymer ?
#
loop_
_entity_poly.entity_id
_entity_poly.type
_entity_poly.pdbx_seq_one_letter_code
_entity_poly.pdbx_strand_id
1 'polypeptide(L)'
;VNLRMSIYFFEKINAAGIKTHFVSADLNNTTMEVLPAKVFGHGLEVICRHKAVGSFIRRYGEYIAEGADLPAYVETTFKNDEKGDPLVTKDALVALGVMTAEQYDAIKEETQKITQIVADDLKEKGMVLYDIKFEFGYAPDGSVMLIDEVASGNMRVYKDGQYIDPMTLSQLFFA
;
A
#
# COMPACT_ATOMS: atom_id res chain seq x y z
N VAL A 1 9.07 -15.71 -1.23
CA VAL A 1 7.61 -15.62 -1.01
C VAL A 1 7.10 -14.22 -1.32
N ASN A 2 7.66 -13.20 -0.66
CA ASN A 2 7.23 -11.80 -0.90
C ASN A 2 7.52 -11.33 -2.32
N LEU A 3 8.63 -11.75 -2.90
CA LEU A 3 8.97 -11.40 -4.27
C LEU A 3 7.94 -11.93 -5.28
N ARG A 4 7.51 -13.17 -5.13
CA ARG A 4 6.51 -13.76 -6.03
C ARG A 4 5.18 -13.02 -6.00
N MET A 5 4.70 -12.64 -4.81
CA MET A 5 3.47 -11.86 -4.66
C MET A 5 3.65 -10.45 -5.22
N SER A 6 4.79 -9.81 -4.96
CA SER A 6 5.08 -8.49 -5.51
C SER A 6 5.12 -8.49 -7.04
N ILE A 7 5.76 -9.47 -7.65
CA ILE A 7 5.77 -9.63 -9.12
C ILE A 7 4.34 -9.71 -9.65
N TYR A 8 3.54 -10.58 -9.07
CA TYR A 8 2.14 -10.76 -9.48
C TYR A 8 1.35 -9.45 -9.45
N PHE A 9 1.42 -8.71 -8.34
CA PHE A 9 0.68 -7.46 -8.21
C PHE A 9 1.28 -6.32 -9.05
N PHE A 10 2.61 -6.20 -9.13
CA PHE A 10 3.21 -5.17 -9.97
C PHE A 10 2.83 -5.35 -11.44
N GLU A 11 2.86 -6.58 -11.96
CA GLU A 11 2.44 -6.85 -13.32
C GLU A 11 0.97 -6.49 -13.54
N LYS A 12 0.11 -6.83 -12.59
CA LYS A 12 -1.31 -6.54 -12.67
C LYS A 12 -1.60 -5.04 -12.58
N ILE A 13 -0.90 -4.34 -11.69
CA ILE A 13 -1.01 -2.88 -11.51
C ILE A 13 -0.53 -2.15 -12.76
N ASN A 14 0.63 -2.54 -13.31
CA ASN A 14 1.14 -1.97 -14.57
C ASN A 14 0.17 -2.21 -15.73
N ALA A 15 -0.42 -3.40 -15.81
CA ALA A 15 -1.42 -3.74 -16.83
C ALA A 15 -2.68 -2.88 -16.72
N ALA A 16 -3.02 -2.41 -15.53
CA ALA A 16 -4.13 -1.49 -15.29
C ALA A 16 -3.80 -0.02 -15.63
N GLY A 17 -2.59 0.25 -16.13
CA GLY A 17 -2.16 1.59 -16.51
C GLY A 17 -1.61 2.43 -15.37
N ILE A 18 -1.37 1.85 -14.20
CA ILE A 18 -0.82 2.55 -13.05
C ILE A 18 0.70 2.35 -13.02
N LYS A 19 1.44 3.45 -12.88
CA LYS A 19 2.90 3.40 -12.91
C LYS A 19 3.48 2.82 -11.62
N THR A 20 4.36 1.82 -11.80
CA THR A 20 5.18 1.26 -10.72
C THR A 20 6.66 1.29 -11.12
N HIS A 21 7.55 1.05 -10.17
CA HIS A 21 8.97 0.96 -10.47
C HIS A 21 9.39 -0.40 -11.05
N PHE A 22 8.50 -1.36 -11.09
CA PHE A 22 8.79 -2.73 -11.53
C PHE A 22 9.08 -2.80 -13.03
N VAL A 23 10.19 -3.44 -13.39
CA VAL A 23 10.58 -3.72 -14.79
C VAL A 23 10.53 -5.22 -15.05
N SER A 24 11.31 -6.00 -14.31
CA SER A 24 11.39 -7.45 -14.47
C SER A 24 11.87 -8.10 -13.19
N ALA A 25 11.79 -9.42 -13.12
CA ALA A 25 12.25 -10.17 -11.96
C ALA A 25 12.79 -11.54 -12.34
N ASP A 26 13.68 -12.05 -11.48
CA ASP A 26 14.22 -13.40 -11.57
C ASP A 26 14.00 -14.10 -10.23
N LEU A 27 13.02 -15.00 -10.21
CA LEU A 27 12.69 -15.77 -9.00
C LEU A 27 13.80 -16.72 -8.56
N ASN A 28 14.58 -17.23 -9.52
CA ASN A 28 15.67 -18.17 -9.21
C ASN A 28 16.78 -17.49 -8.44
N ASN A 29 17.09 -16.23 -8.77
CA ASN A 29 18.10 -15.42 -8.09
C ASN A 29 17.51 -14.49 -7.03
N THR A 30 16.21 -14.50 -6.85
CA THR A 30 15.50 -13.65 -5.89
C THR A 30 15.82 -12.16 -6.10
N THR A 31 15.80 -11.72 -7.37
CA THR A 31 16.12 -10.35 -7.77
C THR A 31 14.96 -9.71 -8.54
N MET A 32 14.92 -8.39 -8.50
CA MET A 32 13.95 -7.60 -9.23
C MET A 32 14.65 -6.39 -9.82
N GLU A 33 14.41 -6.12 -11.09
CA GLU A 33 14.89 -4.91 -11.76
C GLU A 33 13.79 -3.84 -11.65
N VAL A 34 14.18 -2.65 -11.21
CA VAL A 34 13.25 -1.54 -11.00
C VAL A 34 13.77 -0.26 -11.64
N LEU A 35 12.84 0.63 -11.96
CA LEU A 35 13.17 1.97 -12.42
C LEU A 35 13.71 2.80 -11.24
N PRO A 36 14.67 3.72 -11.50
CA PRO A 36 15.11 4.67 -10.48
C PRO A 36 13.91 5.51 -9.99
N ALA A 37 13.84 5.68 -8.68
CA ALA A 37 12.82 6.52 -8.06
C ALA A 37 13.42 7.33 -6.94
N LYS A 38 12.91 8.56 -6.76
CA LYS A 38 13.21 9.36 -5.58
C LYS A 38 12.08 9.19 -4.57
N VAL A 39 12.42 9.18 -3.28
CA VAL A 39 11.44 9.12 -2.21
C VAL A 39 10.96 10.53 -1.85
N PHE A 40 9.73 10.62 -1.36
CA PHE A 40 9.22 11.87 -0.79
C PHE A 40 9.78 12.05 0.61
N GLY A 41 10.49 13.18 0.85
CA GLY A 41 11.17 13.40 2.13
C GLY A 41 12.18 12.29 2.43
N HIS A 42 12.06 11.68 3.60
CA HIS A 42 12.86 10.51 4.01
C HIS A 42 12.10 9.20 3.86
N GLY A 43 11.02 9.21 3.13
CA GLY A 43 10.12 8.08 2.87
C GLY A 43 8.69 8.43 3.30
N LEU A 44 7.75 8.13 2.41
CA LEU A 44 6.33 8.36 2.64
C LEU A 44 5.57 7.05 2.47
N GLU A 45 4.87 6.66 3.52
CA GLU A 45 3.98 5.52 3.48
C GLU A 45 2.54 5.99 3.29
N VAL A 46 1.79 5.24 2.50
CA VAL A 46 0.39 5.52 2.18
C VAL A 46 -0.44 4.32 2.57
N ILE A 47 -1.41 4.52 3.44
CA ILE A 47 -2.25 3.45 3.96
C ILE A 47 -3.66 3.65 3.43
N CYS A 48 -4.24 2.57 2.89
CA CYS A 48 -5.64 2.56 2.47
C CYS A 48 -6.41 1.53 3.30
N ARG A 49 -7.56 1.94 3.84
CA ARG A 49 -8.35 1.10 4.74
C ARG A 49 -9.76 0.91 4.22
N HIS A 50 -10.15 -0.36 4.08
CA HIS A 50 -11.53 -0.77 3.82
C HIS A 50 -12.27 -1.11 5.11
N LYS A 51 -11.54 -1.41 6.18
CA LYS A 51 -12.07 -1.73 7.51
C LYS A 51 -11.25 -1.01 8.58
N ALA A 52 -11.89 -0.69 9.68
CA ALA A 52 -11.28 0.01 10.79
C ALA A 52 -10.54 -0.97 11.72
N VAL A 53 -9.21 -1.04 11.56
CA VAL A 53 -8.33 -1.88 12.39
C VAL A 53 -7.01 -1.17 12.66
N GLY A 54 -6.18 -1.77 13.50
CA GLY A 54 -4.82 -1.30 13.75
C GLY A 54 -4.77 0.09 14.37
N SER A 55 -3.88 0.93 13.85
CA SER A 55 -3.68 2.29 14.39
C SER A 55 -4.91 3.19 14.24
N PHE A 56 -5.76 2.92 13.26
CA PHE A 56 -7.02 3.65 13.10
C PHE A 56 -7.90 3.47 14.34
N ILE A 57 -8.05 2.24 14.81
CA ILE A 57 -8.83 1.94 16.02
C ILE A 57 -8.14 2.48 17.26
N ARG A 58 -6.82 2.41 17.35
CA ARG A 58 -6.09 2.99 18.48
C ARG A 58 -6.34 4.49 18.62
N ARG A 59 -6.47 5.21 17.48
CA ARG A 59 -6.74 6.65 17.48
C ARG A 59 -8.22 7.01 17.62
N TYR A 60 -9.10 6.24 16.97
CA TYR A 60 -10.50 6.62 16.78
C TYR A 60 -11.51 5.61 17.34
N GLY A 61 -11.08 4.69 18.17
CA GLY A 61 -11.95 3.63 18.72
C GLY A 61 -13.11 4.14 19.57
N GLU A 62 -13.06 5.39 20.04
CA GLU A 62 -14.20 6.02 20.72
C GLU A 62 -15.32 6.40 19.77
N TYR A 63 -15.04 6.50 18.47
CA TYR A 63 -15.98 6.99 17.47
C TYR A 63 -16.46 5.93 16.49
N ILE A 64 -15.76 4.79 16.42
CA ILE A 64 -16.04 3.75 15.45
C ILE A 64 -15.71 2.37 16.03
N ALA A 65 -16.49 1.36 15.66
CA ALA A 65 -16.25 -0.01 16.10
C ALA A 65 -15.12 -0.66 15.29
N GLU A 66 -14.34 -1.52 15.94
CA GLU A 66 -13.33 -2.31 15.26
C GLU A 66 -13.97 -3.17 14.15
N GLY A 67 -13.35 -3.17 12.97
CA GLY A 67 -13.85 -3.91 11.81
C GLY A 67 -14.96 -3.22 11.03
N ALA A 68 -15.38 -2.02 11.43
CA ALA A 68 -16.39 -1.26 10.69
C ALA A 68 -15.89 -0.88 9.30
N ASP A 69 -16.81 -0.74 8.36
CA ASP A 69 -16.49 -0.38 6.98
C ASP A 69 -15.97 1.05 6.88
N LEU A 70 -14.97 1.23 6.04
CA LEU A 70 -14.42 2.53 5.67
C LEU A 70 -14.44 2.67 4.14
N PRO A 71 -14.71 3.88 3.61
CA PRO A 71 -14.86 4.10 2.16
C PRO A 71 -13.51 4.29 1.47
N ALA A 72 -12.66 3.27 1.45
CA ALA A 72 -11.29 3.37 0.92
C ALA A 72 -10.54 4.58 1.50
N TYR A 73 -10.57 4.68 2.83
CA TYR A 73 -9.93 5.78 3.55
C TYR A 73 -8.41 5.74 3.35
N VAL A 74 -7.83 6.87 2.96
CA VAL A 74 -6.40 7.01 2.69
C VAL A 74 -5.77 7.95 3.71
N GLU A 75 -4.65 7.52 4.27
CA GLU A 75 -3.82 8.34 5.14
C GLU A 75 -2.34 8.18 4.78
N THR A 76 -1.54 9.18 5.14
CA THR A 76 -0.10 9.19 4.88
C THR A 76 0.67 9.34 6.17
N THR A 77 1.83 8.68 6.23
CA THR A 77 2.76 8.76 7.35
C THR A 77 4.18 8.98 6.85
N PHE A 78 5.00 9.68 7.62
CA PHE A 78 6.43 9.71 7.39
C PHE A 78 7.08 8.47 7.99
N LYS A 79 8.08 7.92 7.31
CA LYS A 79 8.92 6.85 7.85
C LYS A 79 9.86 7.45 8.88
N ASN A 80 9.52 7.28 10.15
CA ASN A 80 10.33 7.77 11.27
C ASN A 80 10.09 6.89 12.49
N ASP A 81 10.94 5.89 12.67
CA ASP A 81 10.81 4.91 13.73
C ASP A 81 10.83 5.54 15.13
N GLU A 82 11.66 6.57 15.33
CA GLU A 82 11.77 7.26 16.62
C GLU A 82 10.47 7.96 17.02
N LYS A 83 9.72 8.45 16.03
CA LYS A 83 8.45 9.17 16.23
C LYS A 83 7.22 8.30 15.97
N GLY A 84 7.40 6.99 15.77
CA GLY A 84 6.29 6.07 15.53
C GLY A 84 5.56 6.28 14.22
N ASP A 85 6.28 6.66 13.16
CA ASP A 85 5.73 6.91 11.82
C ASP A 85 4.54 7.88 11.88
N PRO A 86 4.78 9.17 12.16
CA PRO A 86 3.70 10.13 12.43
C PRO A 86 2.83 10.39 11.20
N LEU A 87 1.54 10.57 11.45
CA LEU A 87 0.61 11.03 10.42
C LEU A 87 1.05 12.39 9.89
N VAL A 88 0.89 12.56 8.58
CA VAL A 88 1.14 13.83 7.93
C VAL A 88 -0.02 14.16 6.99
N THR A 89 -0.50 15.40 7.06
CA THR A 89 -1.62 15.84 6.23
C THR A 89 -1.13 16.30 4.85
N LYS A 90 -2.05 16.34 3.88
CA LYS A 90 -1.78 16.95 2.57
C LYS A 90 -1.25 18.37 2.72
N ASP A 91 -1.89 19.17 3.54
CA ASP A 91 -1.49 20.56 3.74
C ASP A 91 -0.06 20.67 4.28
N ALA A 92 0.31 19.82 5.23
CA ALA A 92 1.67 19.79 5.75
C ALA A 92 2.69 19.36 4.68
N LEU A 93 2.38 18.33 3.91
CA LEU A 93 3.26 17.86 2.83
C LEU A 93 3.54 18.95 1.81
N VAL A 94 2.52 19.71 1.44
CA VAL A 94 2.65 20.83 0.51
C VAL A 94 3.41 21.99 1.14
N ALA A 95 3.06 22.38 2.36
CA ALA A 95 3.70 23.48 3.07
C ALA A 95 5.19 23.22 3.33
N LEU A 96 5.57 21.96 3.58
CA LEU A 96 6.95 21.56 3.80
C LEU A 96 7.75 21.39 2.50
N GLY A 97 7.10 21.51 1.35
CA GLY A 97 7.75 21.31 0.06
C GLY A 97 8.12 19.85 -0.23
N VAL A 98 7.51 18.90 0.47
CA VAL A 98 7.78 17.47 0.26
C VAL A 98 7.16 16.98 -1.04
N MET A 99 5.96 17.47 -1.38
CA MET A 99 5.27 17.18 -2.63
C MET A 99 4.34 18.30 -3.02
N THR A 100 3.85 18.24 -4.26
CA THR A 100 2.80 19.14 -4.73
C THR A 100 1.41 18.63 -4.36
N ALA A 101 0.42 19.52 -4.37
CA ALA A 101 -0.98 19.12 -4.15
C ALA A 101 -1.44 18.10 -5.19
N GLU A 102 -1.02 18.29 -6.46
CA GLU A 102 -1.36 17.40 -7.58
C GLU A 102 -0.74 16.01 -7.38
N GLN A 103 0.49 15.94 -6.89
CA GLN A 103 1.12 14.65 -6.57
C GLN A 103 0.36 13.92 -5.47
N TYR A 104 -0.07 14.63 -4.42
CA TYR A 104 -0.86 14.01 -3.36
C TYR A 104 -2.18 13.45 -3.88
N ASP A 105 -2.90 14.25 -4.68
CA ASP A 105 -4.19 13.83 -5.24
C ASP A 105 -4.03 12.62 -6.15
N ALA A 106 -2.97 12.57 -6.96
CA ALA A 106 -2.64 11.42 -7.81
C ALA A 106 -2.33 10.18 -6.97
N ILE A 107 -1.53 10.31 -5.92
CA ILE A 107 -1.21 9.21 -5.00
C ILE A 107 -2.48 8.64 -4.35
N LYS A 108 -3.35 9.53 -3.87
CA LYS A 108 -4.60 9.09 -3.23
C LYS A 108 -5.48 8.30 -4.19
N GLU A 109 -5.69 8.84 -5.39
CA GLU A 109 -6.51 8.18 -6.42
C GLU A 109 -5.91 6.83 -6.82
N GLU A 110 -4.62 6.79 -7.10
CA GLU A 110 -3.93 5.56 -7.48
C GLU A 110 -3.95 4.54 -6.35
N THR A 111 -3.74 4.97 -5.12
CA THR A 111 -3.80 4.10 -3.94
C THR A 111 -5.17 3.42 -3.83
N GLN A 112 -6.25 4.16 -4.02
CA GLN A 112 -7.60 3.60 -3.98
C GLN A 112 -7.82 2.57 -5.08
N LYS A 113 -7.35 2.85 -6.29
CA LYS A 113 -7.44 1.92 -7.44
C LYS A 113 -6.62 0.65 -7.20
N ILE A 114 -5.38 0.80 -6.73
CA ILE A 114 -4.50 -0.35 -6.43
C ILE A 114 -5.11 -1.21 -5.34
N THR A 115 -5.61 -0.58 -4.29
CA THR A 115 -6.25 -1.29 -3.17
C THR A 115 -7.45 -2.11 -3.66
N GLN A 116 -8.24 -1.56 -4.57
CA GLN A 116 -9.37 -2.28 -5.14
C GLN A 116 -8.93 -3.49 -5.98
N ILE A 117 -7.84 -3.36 -6.74
CA ILE A 117 -7.26 -4.49 -7.49
C ILE A 117 -6.88 -5.62 -6.54
N VAL A 118 -6.17 -5.30 -5.46
CA VAL A 118 -5.76 -6.29 -4.46
C VAL A 118 -6.97 -6.91 -3.76
N ALA A 119 -7.93 -6.08 -3.35
CA ALA A 119 -9.14 -6.53 -2.67
C ALA A 119 -9.97 -7.49 -3.54
N ASP A 120 -10.10 -7.20 -4.82
CA ASP A 120 -10.85 -8.04 -5.78
C ASP A 120 -10.19 -9.40 -5.95
N ASP A 121 -8.87 -9.46 -6.06
CA ASP A 121 -8.13 -10.71 -6.17
C ASP A 121 -8.28 -11.57 -4.91
N LEU A 122 -8.18 -10.96 -3.75
CA LEU A 122 -8.35 -11.66 -2.48
C LEU A 122 -9.78 -12.17 -2.33
N LYS A 123 -10.76 -11.39 -2.76
CA LYS A 123 -12.17 -11.78 -2.71
C LYS A 123 -12.46 -13.02 -3.54
N GLU A 124 -11.84 -13.13 -4.72
CA GLU A 124 -11.95 -14.33 -5.56
C GLU A 124 -11.45 -15.60 -4.85
N LYS A 125 -10.56 -15.44 -3.88
CA LYS A 125 -9.99 -16.51 -3.07
C LYS A 125 -10.68 -16.69 -1.71
N GLY A 126 -11.81 -16.01 -1.50
CA GLY A 126 -12.58 -16.09 -0.27
C GLY A 126 -11.97 -15.29 0.90
N MET A 127 -11.11 -14.34 0.60
CA MET A 127 -10.43 -13.52 1.59
C MET A 127 -10.87 -12.06 1.50
N VAL A 128 -10.72 -11.32 2.60
CA VAL A 128 -11.15 -9.91 2.71
C VAL A 128 -9.96 -9.05 3.09
N LEU A 129 -9.67 -8.04 2.28
CA LEU A 129 -8.65 -7.05 2.59
C LEU A 129 -9.21 -6.01 3.57
N TYR A 130 -8.58 -5.85 4.72
CA TYR A 130 -8.97 -4.83 5.70
C TYR A 130 -8.20 -3.54 5.50
N ASP A 131 -6.88 -3.60 5.41
CA ASP A 131 -6.06 -2.45 5.06
C ASP A 131 -4.76 -2.87 4.40
N ILE A 132 -4.10 -1.91 3.77
CA ILE A 132 -2.85 -2.14 3.05
C ILE A 132 -2.00 -0.87 3.10
N LYS A 133 -0.68 -1.07 3.17
CA LYS A 133 0.30 0.00 3.21
C LYS A 133 1.19 -0.06 1.97
N PHE A 134 1.32 1.08 1.31
CA PHE A 134 2.17 1.26 0.13
C PHE A 134 3.25 2.28 0.40
N GLU A 135 4.28 2.26 -0.42
CA GLU A 135 5.26 3.33 -0.50
C GLU A 135 5.25 3.90 -1.90
N PHE A 136 5.19 5.23 -2.01
CA PHE A 136 5.26 5.93 -3.27
C PHE A 136 6.53 6.77 -3.35
N GLY A 137 7.08 6.84 -4.54
CA GLY A 137 8.14 7.75 -4.91
C GLY A 137 7.77 8.50 -6.16
N TYR A 138 8.73 9.15 -6.77
CA TYR A 138 8.50 9.85 -8.04
C TYR A 138 9.65 9.63 -9.01
N ALA A 139 9.29 9.69 -10.30
CA ALA A 139 10.23 9.56 -11.40
C ALA A 139 10.94 10.90 -11.65
N PRO A 140 12.00 10.91 -12.50
CA PRO A 140 12.70 12.15 -12.85
C PRO A 140 11.81 13.25 -13.44
N ASP A 141 10.70 12.89 -14.09
CA ASP A 141 9.72 13.83 -14.64
C ASP A 141 8.71 14.35 -13.60
N GLY A 142 8.83 13.93 -12.34
CA GLY A 142 7.93 14.33 -11.25
C GLY A 142 6.68 13.47 -11.13
N SER A 143 6.42 12.54 -12.05
CA SER A 143 5.25 11.65 -11.95
C SER A 143 5.40 10.68 -10.79
N VAL A 144 4.31 10.44 -10.07
CA VAL A 144 4.30 9.51 -8.94
C VAL A 144 4.33 8.07 -9.42
N MET A 145 4.94 7.19 -8.63
CA MET A 145 4.92 5.77 -8.92
C MET A 145 5.01 4.94 -7.66
N LEU A 146 4.35 3.78 -7.69
CA LEU A 146 4.41 2.82 -6.62
C LEU A 146 5.81 2.18 -6.59
N ILE A 147 6.40 2.14 -5.41
CA ILE A 147 7.71 1.55 -5.17
C ILE A 147 7.64 0.52 -4.05
N ASP A 148 8.78 -0.03 -3.68
CA ASP A 148 8.96 -1.01 -2.63
C ASP A 148 8.34 -2.35 -3.00
N GLU A 149 7.40 -2.87 -2.22
CA GLU A 149 6.80 -4.18 -2.49
C GLU A 149 5.28 -4.17 -2.27
N VAL A 150 4.59 -5.12 -2.88
CA VAL A 150 3.18 -5.40 -2.64
C VAL A 150 3.07 -6.87 -2.27
N ALA A 151 3.11 -7.16 -0.99
CA ALA A 151 3.20 -8.51 -0.48
C ALA A 151 2.40 -8.69 0.82
N SER A 152 2.38 -9.91 1.33
CA SER A 152 1.60 -10.26 2.52
C SER A 152 1.94 -9.43 3.75
N GLY A 153 3.20 -8.99 3.89
CA GLY A 153 3.62 -8.14 5.01
C GLY A 153 3.12 -6.70 4.97
N ASN A 154 2.57 -6.27 3.81
CA ASN A 154 2.06 -4.92 3.63
C ASN A 154 0.56 -4.79 3.90
N MET A 155 -0.13 -5.88 4.16
CA MET A 155 -1.58 -5.90 4.22
C MET A 155 -2.12 -6.73 5.37
N ARG A 156 -3.32 -6.37 5.84
CA ARG A 156 -4.09 -7.18 6.78
C ARG A 156 -5.26 -7.80 6.04
N VAL A 157 -5.27 -9.12 6.04
CA VAL A 157 -6.26 -9.92 5.32
C VAL A 157 -6.94 -10.86 6.31
N TYR A 158 -8.25 -10.99 6.17
CA TYR A 158 -9.08 -11.84 7.01
C TYR A 158 -9.81 -12.87 6.16
N LYS A 159 -10.03 -14.03 6.75
CA LYS A 159 -10.86 -15.08 6.15
C LYS A 159 -11.81 -15.62 7.21
N ASP A 160 -13.11 -15.63 6.90
CA ASP A 160 -14.15 -16.08 7.83
C ASP A 160 -14.09 -15.32 9.18
N GLY A 161 -13.77 -14.02 9.12
CA GLY A 161 -13.69 -13.16 10.29
C GLY A 161 -12.40 -13.30 11.10
N GLN A 162 -11.44 -14.10 10.64
CA GLN A 162 -10.18 -14.34 11.34
C GLN A 162 -8.99 -13.77 10.59
N TYR A 163 -8.10 -13.10 11.30
CA TYR A 163 -6.86 -12.58 10.74
C TYR A 163 -5.97 -13.70 10.20
N ILE A 164 -5.41 -13.49 9.03
CA ILE A 164 -4.46 -14.41 8.39
C ILE A 164 -3.06 -13.81 8.51
N ASP A 165 -2.13 -14.53 9.13
CA ASP A 165 -0.75 -14.07 9.21
C ASP A 165 -0.08 -14.03 7.82
N PRO A 166 0.97 -13.20 7.63
CA PRO A 166 1.58 -13.01 6.31
C PRO A 166 2.08 -14.28 5.62
N MET A 167 2.64 -15.21 6.38
CA MET A 167 3.15 -16.46 5.81
C MET A 167 2.02 -17.35 5.31
N THR A 168 0.98 -17.50 6.09
CA THR A 168 -0.22 -18.26 5.74
C THR A 168 -0.92 -17.60 4.55
N LEU A 169 -1.00 -16.28 4.52
CA LEU A 169 -1.59 -15.54 3.41
C LEU A 169 -0.88 -15.86 2.09
N SER A 170 0.44 -15.82 2.07
CA SER A 170 1.22 -16.14 0.87
C SER A 170 0.96 -17.57 0.37
N GLN A 171 0.85 -18.52 1.29
CA GLN A 171 0.55 -19.91 0.95
C GLN A 171 -0.86 -20.05 0.36
N LEU A 172 -1.86 -19.42 0.97
CA LEU A 172 -3.24 -19.47 0.50
C LEU A 172 -3.42 -18.74 -0.84
N PHE A 173 -2.70 -17.65 -1.04
CA PHE A 173 -2.83 -16.85 -2.26
C PHE A 173 -2.41 -17.63 -3.51
N PHE A 174 -1.38 -18.47 -3.40
CA PHE A 174 -0.86 -19.26 -4.50
C PHE A 174 -1.29 -20.74 -4.46
N ALA A 175 -2.19 -21.09 -3.58
CA ALA A 175 -2.70 -22.44 -3.47
C ALA A 175 -3.57 -22.85 -4.68
#